data_63adad47ff0e5605006f0ae5e00bab32
#
_entry.id   63adad47ff0e5605006f0ae5e00bab32
#
_cell.length_a   1.000
_cell.length_b   1.000
_cell.length_c   1.000
_cell.angle_alpha   90.00
_cell.angle_beta   90.00
_cell.angle_gamma   90.00
#
_symmetry.space_group_name_H-M   'P 1'
#
loop_
_entity.id
_entity.type
_entity.pdbx_description
1 polymer ?
#
loop_
_entity_poly.entity_id
_entity_poly.type
_entity_poly.pdbx_seq_one_letter_code
_entity_poly.pdbx_strand_id
1 'polypeptide(L)' 'MVEVDVRGFSCPIPVVRTKKAMEQNPKEILTVLMETATSKENVSRLAESQGYSIKVEEVSGEYRLTLTPGGKRGN' A
#
# COMPACT_ATOMS: atom_id res chain seq x y z
N MET A 1 -10.70 3.42 7.73
CA MET A 1 -9.51 2.65 7.35
C MET A 1 -9.90 1.48 6.48
N VAL A 2 -9.20 1.30 5.38
CA VAL A 2 -9.50 0.25 4.41
C VAL A 2 -8.36 -0.75 4.40
N GLU A 3 -8.68 -2.03 4.46
CA GLU A 3 -7.68 -3.08 4.42
C GLU A 3 -7.65 -3.72 3.04
N VAL A 4 -6.46 -3.80 2.46
CA VAL A 4 -6.26 -4.42 1.15
C VAL A 4 -5.35 -5.62 1.34
N ASP A 5 -5.89 -6.81 1.12
CA ASP A 5 -5.14 -8.04 1.31
C ASP A 5 -4.68 -8.54 -0.05
N VAL A 6 -3.38 -8.42 -0.30
CA VAL A 6 -2.81 -8.89 -1.57
C VAL A 6 -1.88 -10.07 -1.35
N ARG A 7 -2.00 -10.72 -0.21
CA ARG A 7 -1.21 -11.93 0.06
C ARG A 7 -1.64 -13.02 -0.91
N GLY A 8 -0.68 -13.78 -1.37
CA GLY A 8 -0.94 -14.85 -2.32
C GLY A 8 -1.00 -14.41 -3.76
N PHE A 9 -0.87 -13.12 -4.03
CA PHE A 9 -0.85 -12.61 -5.40
C PHE A 9 0.55 -12.16 -5.75
N SER A 10 0.90 -12.29 -7.02
CA SER A 10 2.19 -11.83 -7.51
C SER A 10 2.00 -10.59 -8.36
N CYS A 11 3.09 -9.84 -8.53
CA CYS A 11 3.09 -8.64 -9.35
C CYS A 11 2.55 -8.97 -10.74
N PRO A 12 1.70 -8.12 -11.34
CA PRO A 12 1.39 -6.76 -10.90
C PRO A 12 0.10 -6.63 -10.08
N ILE A 13 -0.49 -7.74 -9.65
CA ILE A 13 -1.80 -7.70 -9.01
C ILE A 13 -1.81 -6.90 -7.71
N PRO A 14 -0.80 -7.02 -6.82
CA PRO A 14 -0.80 -6.20 -5.61
C PRO A 14 -0.84 -4.71 -5.91
N VAL A 15 -0.10 -4.27 -6.92
CA VAL A 15 -0.06 -2.87 -7.29
C VAL A 15 -1.41 -2.42 -7.84
N VAL A 16 -2.01 -3.23 -8.70
CA VAL A 16 -3.30 -2.89 -9.30
C VAL A 16 -4.40 -2.81 -8.25
N ARG A 17 -4.43 -3.76 -7.34
CA ARG A 17 -5.44 -3.76 -6.29
C ARG A 17 -5.28 -2.57 -5.36
N THR A 18 -4.05 -2.23 -5.02
CA THR A 18 -3.79 -1.09 -4.14
C THR A 18 -4.19 0.21 -4.84
N LYS A 19 -3.86 0.35 -6.11
CA LYS A 19 -4.23 1.53 -6.86
C LYS A 19 -5.74 1.70 -6.91
N LYS A 20 -6.45 0.59 -7.15
CA LYS A 20 -7.89 0.63 -7.21
C LYS A 20 -8.48 1.05 -5.86
N ALA A 21 -7.93 0.52 -4.78
CA ALA A 21 -8.39 0.90 -3.44
C ALA A 21 -8.16 2.38 -3.18
N MET A 22 -7.04 2.92 -3.63
CA MET A 22 -6.77 4.34 -3.51
C MET A 22 -7.80 5.18 -4.25
N GLU A 23 -8.15 4.75 -5.45
CA GLU A 23 -9.11 5.48 -6.27
C GLU A 23 -10.51 5.45 -5.67
N GLN A 24 -10.86 4.33 -5.06
CA GLN A 24 -12.19 4.18 -4.46
C GLN A 24 -12.28 4.84 -3.09
N ASN A 25 -11.15 5.01 -2.42
CA ASN A 25 -11.12 5.56 -1.07
C ASN A 25 -10.05 6.63 -0.96
N PRO A 26 -10.19 7.75 -1.67
CA PRO A 26 -9.10 8.72 -1.81
C PRO A 26 -8.70 9.43 -0.53
N LYS A 27 -9.56 9.40 0.49
CA LYS A 27 -9.26 10.09 1.74
C LYS A 27 -9.15 9.14 2.92
N GLU A 28 -9.08 7.86 2.64
CA GLU A 28 -9.01 6.86 3.70
C GLU A 28 -7.58 6.37 3.89
N ILE A 29 -7.28 5.99 5.11
CA ILE A 29 -6.02 5.32 5.38
C ILE A 29 -6.14 3.89 4.91
N LEU A 30 -5.17 3.43 4.14
CA LEU A 30 -5.18 2.08 3.59
C LEU A 30 -4.14 1.23 4.30
N THR A 31 -4.53 0.01 4.65
CA THR A 31 -3.59 -0.97 5.19
C THR A 31 -3.47 -2.08 4.16
N VAL A 32 -2.27 -2.28 3.64
CA VAL A 32 -2.02 -3.28 2.60
C VAL A 32 -1.20 -4.40 3.18
N LEU A 33 -1.69 -5.62 3.04
CA LEU A 33 -1.02 -6.82 3.53
C LEU A 33 -0.41 -7.57 2.37
N MET A 34 0.87 -7.93 2.51
CA MET A 34 1.58 -8.62 1.44
C MET A 34 2.65 -9.54 2.03
N GLU A 35 3.15 -10.47 1.21
CA GLU A 35 4.07 -11.49 1.69
C GLU A 35 5.49 -11.34 1.16
N THR A 36 5.71 -10.53 0.14
CA THR A 36 7.02 -10.47 -0.49
C THR A 36 7.59 -9.07 -0.48
N ALA A 37 8.92 -9.00 -0.44
CA ALA A 37 9.60 -7.72 -0.51
C ALA A 37 9.37 -7.02 -1.83
N THR A 38 9.24 -7.80 -2.90
CA THR A 38 8.99 -7.23 -4.22
C THR A 38 7.65 -6.50 -4.25
N SER A 39 6.61 -7.14 -3.72
CA SER A 39 5.30 -6.51 -3.64
C SER A 39 5.36 -5.25 -2.76
N LYS A 40 6.07 -5.35 -1.64
CA LYS A 40 6.23 -4.20 -0.74
C LYS A 40 6.83 -3.02 -1.48
N GLU A 41 7.91 -3.26 -2.22
CA GLU A 41 8.58 -2.18 -2.94
C GLU A 41 7.69 -1.58 -4.00
N ASN A 42 7.01 -2.42 -4.76
CA ASN A 42 6.16 -1.93 -5.85
C ASN A 42 5.00 -1.10 -5.32
N VAL A 43 4.36 -1.57 -4.26
CA VAL A 43 3.25 -0.84 -3.66
C VAL A 43 3.75 0.46 -3.03
N SER A 44 4.92 0.43 -2.41
CA SER A 44 5.49 1.64 -1.82
C SER A 44 5.75 2.70 -2.89
N ARG A 45 6.30 2.30 -4.02
CA ARG A 45 6.54 3.24 -5.11
C ARG A 45 5.24 3.84 -5.63
N LEU A 46 4.24 3.01 -5.77
CA LEU A 46 2.94 3.48 -6.21
C LEU A 46 2.39 4.52 -5.23
N ALA A 47 2.45 4.19 -3.95
CA ALA A 47 1.91 5.09 -2.93
C ALA A 47 2.66 6.41 -2.91
N GLU A 48 3.99 6.37 -3.05
CA GLU A 48 4.76 7.60 -3.10
C GLU A 48 4.36 8.46 -4.27
N SER A 49 4.15 7.85 -5.43
CA SER A 49 3.79 8.59 -6.62
C SER A 49 2.40 9.23 -6.49
N GLN A 50 1.57 8.69 -5.61
CA GLN A 50 0.23 9.22 -5.38
C GLN A 50 0.18 10.19 -4.21
N GLY A 51 1.32 10.47 -3.60
CA GLY A 51 1.37 11.43 -2.49
C GLY A 51 1.01 10.88 -1.14
N TYR A 52 1.09 9.57 -0.97
CA TYR A 52 0.79 8.94 0.30
C TYR A 52 2.03 8.87 1.19
N SER A 53 1.81 8.95 2.49
CA SER A 53 2.84 8.62 3.47
C SER A 53 2.79 7.13 3.72
N ILE A 54 3.95 6.50 3.85
CA ILE A 54 4.05 5.06 3.95
C ILE A 54 4.69 4.66 5.26
N LYS A 55 4.05 3.74 5.95
CA LYS A 55 4.64 3.14 7.15
C LYS A 55 4.71 1.64 6.90
N VAL A 56 5.89 1.07 7.05
CA VAL A 56 6.14 -0.34 6.80
C VAL A 56 6.31 -1.07 8.12
N GLU A 57 5.58 -2.16 8.27
CA GLU A 57 5.75 -3.06 9.41
C GLU A 57 5.94 -4.47 8.90
N GLU A 58 6.84 -5.19 9.54
CA GLU A 58 7.07 -6.60 9.20
C GLU A 58 6.63 -7.44 10.39
N VAL A 59 5.70 -8.36 10.15
CA VAL A 59 5.18 -9.22 11.21
C VAL A 59 5.12 -10.65 10.68
N SER A 60 5.84 -11.55 11.35
CA SER A 60 5.81 -12.97 11.02
C SER A 60 6.09 -13.26 9.55
N GLY A 61 7.04 -12.55 8.98
CA GLY A 61 7.43 -12.77 7.58
C GLY A 61 6.51 -12.11 6.57
N GLU A 62 5.52 -11.38 7.04
CA GLU A 62 4.62 -10.64 6.15
C GLU A 62 4.84 -9.15 6.35
N TYR A 63 4.44 -8.36 5.35
CA TYR A 63 4.58 -6.91 5.41
C TYR A 63 3.23 -6.25 5.48
N ARG A 64 3.11 -5.27 6.35
CA ARG A 64 1.93 -4.44 6.45
C ARG A 64 2.32 -3.01 6.15
N LEU A 65 1.73 -2.44 5.11
CA LEU A 65 1.98 -1.06 4.75
C LEU A 65 0.76 -0.23 5.13
N THR A 66 1.00 0.81 5.90
CA THR A 66 -0.06 1.78 6.23
C THR A 66 0.16 3.00 5.36
N LEU A 67 -0.81 3.29 4.52
CA LEU A 67 -0.73 4.37 3.55
C LEU A 67 -1.69 5.47 3.96
N THR A 68 -1.14 6.65 4.25
CA THR A 68 -1.94 7.79 4.68
C THR A 68 -2.02 8.81 3.56
N PRO A 69 -3.20 9.12 3.05
CA PRO A 69 -3.33 10.03 1.92
C PRO A 69 -3.00 11.47 2.32
N GLY A 70 -2.38 12.18 1.40
CA GLY A 70 -2.08 13.60 1.58
C GLY A 70 -1.09 13.86 2.67
N GLY A 71 -0.36 12.87 3.09
CA GLY A 71 0.56 12.99 4.21
C GLY A 71 1.71 13.88 3.94
N LYS A 72 2.05 14.14 2.85
CA LYS A 72 3.13 14.81 2.74
C LYS A 72 3.25 15.76 1.82
N ARG A 73 2.91 15.97 1.52
CA ARG A 73 3.16 16.76 0.80
C ARG A 73 3.23 17.81 1.05
N GLY A 74 3.50 18.19 1.33
CA GLY A 74 3.53 19.23 1.64
C GLY A 74 3.98 19.77 1.46
N ASN A 75 4.08 19.40 1.40
CA ASN A 75 4.49 19.82 1.24
C ASN A 75 4.64 20.20 1.23
#